data_726d52ed96fe3e9ae3f37babea72886e
#
_entry.id   726d52ed96fe3e9ae3f37babea72886e
#
_cell.length_a   1.000
_cell.length_b   1.000
_cell.length_c   1.000
_cell.angle_alpha   90.00
_cell.angle_beta   90.00
_cell.angle_gamma   90.00
#
_symmetry.space_group_name_H-M   'P 1'
#
loop_
_entity.id
_entity.type
_entity.pdbx_description
1 polymer ?
#
loop_
_entity_poly.entity_id
_entity_poly.type
_entity_poly.pdbx_seq_one_letter_code
_entity_poly.pdbx_strand_id
1 'polypeptide(L)'
;MSVSHEQEIETVPVRVRGHLEPEVAAVLADSAIPADELNHVVMQWVARRNLAPAMETAQTQVSPQLARSLQARENWLRDIETEFGTYSRQEVAQLRGAKGTNRSMAGDLKNNGQIITYRRGNSDRIPAFQFTETGGQIRSVIPALIRLARKNGWEDVDLLAWLTNPNTYFPGGTRPVDHLNDVELVLAAAADAFEAP
;
A
#
# COMPACT_ATOMS: atom_id res chain seq x y z
N MET A 1 15.16 52.75 7.62
CA MET A 1 14.32 52.50 8.81
C MET A 1 13.64 51.19 8.57
N SER A 2 14.27 50.12 9.05
CA SER A 2 13.67 48.76 9.00
C SER A 2 12.90 48.56 10.30
N VAL A 3 11.61 48.36 10.18
CA VAL A 3 10.74 47.94 11.30
C VAL A 3 10.78 46.43 11.35
N SER A 4 11.51 45.90 12.32
CA SER A 4 11.46 44.49 12.67
C SER A 4 10.08 44.20 13.31
N HIS A 5 9.24 43.44 12.65
CA HIS A 5 8.05 42.86 13.27
C HIS A 5 8.53 41.71 14.15
N GLU A 6 8.68 41.98 15.42
CA GLU A 6 8.80 40.96 16.46
C GLU A 6 7.41 40.33 16.60
N GLN A 7 7.27 39.11 16.11
CA GLN A 7 6.04 38.30 16.35
C GLN A 7 6.02 37.91 17.84
N GLU A 8 5.10 38.47 18.59
CA GLU A 8 4.81 38.14 19.96
C GLU A 8 4.32 36.68 20.01
N ILE A 9 5.14 35.79 20.59
CA ILE A 9 4.79 34.37 20.72
C ILE A 9 3.80 34.27 21.89
N GLU A 10 2.52 34.04 21.57
CA GLU A 10 1.47 33.78 22.54
C GLU A 10 1.70 32.40 23.18
N THR A 11 2.03 32.35 24.47
CA THR A 11 2.23 31.11 25.22
C THR A 11 0.92 30.68 25.87
N VAL A 12 0.43 29.48 25.51
CA VAL A 12 -0.77 28.87 26.10
C VAL A 12 -0.35 27.88 27.19
N PRO A 13 -0.79 28.01 28.46
CA PRO A 13 -0.44 27.07 29.50
C PRO A 13 -1.15 25.73 29.30
N VAL A 14 -0.39 24.67 29.13
CA VAL A 14 -0.91 23.31 29.03
C VAL A 14 -0.91 22.65 30.40
N ARG A 15 -2.08 22.24 30.90
CA ARG A 15 -2.21 21.48 32.14
C ARG A 15 -2.31 19.98 31.83
N VAL A 16 -1.33 19.22 32.30
CA VAL A 16 -1.34 17.76 32.16
C VAL A 16 -1.88 17.14 33.45
N ARG A 17 -2.86 16.23 33.33
CA ARG A 17 -3.38 15.42 34.45
C ARG A 17 -2.84 14.00 34.32
N GLY A 18 -2.09 13.55 35.29
CA GLY A 18 -1.52 12.22 35.33
C GLY A 18 -0.02 12.23 35.55
N HIS A 19 0.58 11.05 35.53
CA HIS A 19 2.01 10.87 35.62
C HIS A 19 2.62 10.99 34.23
N LEU A 20 3.62 11.85 34.10
CA LEU A 20 4.44 11.95 32.89
C LEU A 20 5.76 11.20 33.15
N GLU A 21 6.21 10.48 32.14
CA GLU A 21 7.57 9.93 32.15
C GLU A 21 8.58 11.08 32.28
N PRO A 22 9.65 10.91 33.07
CA PRO A 22 10.62 11.99 33.35
C PRO A 22 11.22 12.65 32.11
N GLU A 23 11.47 11.86 31.07
CA GLU A 23 12.00 12.33 29.78
C GLU A 23 11.01 13.24 29.05
N VAL A 24 9.71 12.89 29.08
CA VAL A 24 8.64 13.70 28.47
C VAL A 24 8.44 14.99 29.25
N ALA A 25 8.51 14.92 30.59
CA ALA A 25 8.40 16.10 31.45
C ALA A 25 9.55 17.08 31.21
N ALA A 26 10.77 16.59 31.02
CA ALA A 26 11.95 17.40 30.72
C ALA A 26 11.85 18.11 29.37
N VAL A 27 11.37 17.39 28.33
CA VAL A 27 11.18 17.98 26.99
C VAL A 27 10.09 19.05 27.02
N LEU A 28 8.99 18.83 27.73
CA LEU A 28 7.89 19.82 27.85
C LEU A 28 8.27 21.04 28.69
N ALA A 29 9.24 20.92 29.60
CA ALA A 29 9.69 22.02 30.45
C ALA A 29 10.69 22.96 29.73
N ASP A 30 11.44 22.43 28.76
CA ASP A 30 12.58 23.14 28.13
C ASP A 30 12.30 23.59 26.68
N SER A 31 11.20 23.16 26.08
CA SER A 31 10.91 23.41 24.68
C SER A 31 9.69 24.31 24.47
N ALA A 32 9.89 25.42 23.78
CA ALA A 32 8.79 26.10 23.08
C ALA A 32 8.35 25.23 21.91
N ILE A 33 7.30 24.45 22.09
CA ILE A 33 6.74 23.61 21.02
C ILE A 33 6.06 24.56 20.02
N PRO A 34 6.41 24.52 18.74
CA PRO A 34 5.72 25.31 17.72
C PRO A 34 4.21 25.05 17.72
N ALA A 35 3.40 26.09 17.59
CA ALA A 35 1.94 26.00 17.68
C ALA A 35 1.33 25.06 16.65
N ASP A 36 1.94 24.91 15.49
CA ASP A 36 1.53 23.99 14.43
C ASP A 36 1.80 22.52 14.82
N GLU A 37 2.92 22.22 15.44
CA GLU A 37 3.22 20.87 15.96
C GLU A 37 2.28 20.51 17.12
N LEU A 38 2.06 21.43 18.05
CA LEU A 38 1.13 21.23 19.16
C LEU A 38 -0.31 21.00 18.64
N ASN A 39 -0.76 21.81 17.69
CA ASN A 39 -2.06 21.65 17.04
C ASN A 39 -2.19 20.28 16.36
N HIS A 40 -1.14 19.83 15.68
CA HIS A 40 -1.13 18.51 15.02
C HIS A 40 -1.30 17.38 16.03
N VAL A 41 -0.55 17.40 17.13
CA VAL A 41 -0.62 16.39 18.21
C VAL A 41 -1.98 16.42 18.91
N VAL A 42 -2.48 17.62 19.24
CA VAL A 42 -3.80 17.79 19.88
C VAL A 42 -4.93 17.31 18.96
N MET A 43 -4.88 17.63 17.67
CA MET A 43 -5.88 17.16 16.71
C MET A 43 -5.85 15.64 16.52
N GLN A 44 -4.68 15.02 16.51
CA GLN A 44 -4.57 13.56 16.52
C GLN A 44 -5.15 12.93 17.80
N TRP A 45 -4.89 13.54 18.95
CA TRP A 45 -5.41 13.07 20.23
C TRP A 45 -6.93 13.21 20.32
N VAL A 46 -7.49 14.36 19.86
CA VAL A 46 -8.94 14.59 19.77
C VAL A 46 -9.60 13.60 18.82
N ALA A 47 -8.99 13.36 17.66
CA ALA A 47 -9.49 12.37 16.70
C ALA A 47 -9.54 10.97 17.32
N ARG A 48 -8.48 10.54 18.01
CA ARG A 48 -8.44 9.24 18.71
C ARG A 48 -9.47 9.17 19.85
N ARG A 49 -9.64 10.24 20.61
CA ARG A 49 -10.60 10.29 21.72
C ARG A 49 -12.06 10.26 21.25
N ASN A 50 -12.35 10.85 20.09
CA ASN A 50 -13.69 10.86 19.51
C ASN A 50 -13.98 9.56 18.72
N LEU A 51 -12.95 8.86 18.25
CA LEU A 51 -13.11 7.60 17.54
C LEU A 51 -13.58 6.47 18.46
N ALA A 52 -13.07 6.39 19.68
CA ALA A 52 -13.43 5.34 20.63
C ALA A 52 -14.93 5.36 21.01
N PRO A 53 -15.55 6.50 21.41
CA PRO A 53 -16.99 6.57 21.65
C PRO A 53 -17.83 6.38 20.37
N ALA A 54 -17.34 6.86 19.22
CA ALA A 54 -18.02 6.64 17.94
C ALA A 54 -17.97 5.17 17.51
N MET A 55 -16.90 4.45 17.82
CA MET A 55 -16.79 3.00 17.60
C MET A 55 -17.63 2.20 18.60
N GLU A 56 -17.78 2.67 19.85
CA GLU A 56 -18.69 2.08 20.84
C GLU A 56 -20.16 2.32 20.49
N THR A 57 -20.49 3.49 19.90
CA THR A 57 -21.87 3.86 19.50
C THR A 57 -22.23 3.27 18.14
N ALA A 58 -21.27 3.15 17.24
CA ALA A 58 -21.42 2.35 16.04
C ALA A 58 -21.33 0.88 16.44
N GLN A 59 -22.47 0.25 16.70
CA GLN A 59 -22.62 -1.20 16.87
C GLN A 59 -22.28 -1.95 15.58
N THR A 60 -21.22 -1.57 14.90
CA THR A 60 -20.66 -2.32 13.80
C THR A 60 -19.78 -3.41 14.41
N GLN A 61 -20.43 -4.41 14.98
CA GLN A 61 -19.75 -5.66 15.27
C GLN A 61 -19.25 -6.20 13.94
N VAL A 62 -17.97 -6.00 13.69
CA VAL A 62 -17.30 -6.67 12.58
C VAL A 62 -17.52 -8.16 12.81
N SER A 63 -18.26 -8.81 11.92
CA SER A 63 -18.54 -10.24 12.12
C SER A 63 -17.21 -10.98 12.21
N PRO A 64 -17.11 -12.05 13.02
CA PRO A 64 -15.88 -12.84 13.12
C PRO A 64 -15.39 -13.37 11.76
N GLN A 65 -16.31 -13.55 10.81
CA GLN A 65 -16.00 -13.94 9.44
C GLN A 65 -15.29 -12.80 8.69
N LEU A 66 -15.81 -11.58 8.78
CA LEU A 66 -15.19 -10.41 8.14
C LEU A 66 -13.81 -10.12 8.76
N ALA A 67 -13.67 -10.21 10.08
CA ALA A 67 -12.37 -10.06 10.74
C ALA A 67 -11.34 -11.09 10.24
N ARG A 68 -11.76 -12.36 10.10
CA ARG A 68 -10.89 -13.41 9.55
C ARG A 68 -10.53 -13.18 8.09
N SER A 69 -11.48 -12.73 7.26
CA SER A 69 -11.21 -12.42 5.84
C SER A 69 -10.23 -11.27 5.69
N LEU A 70 -10.39 -10.21 6.49
CA LEU A 70 -9.45 -9.09 6.50
C LEU A 70 -8.06 -9.52 6.96
N GLN A 71 -7.97 -10.36 7.99
CA GLN A 71 -6.70 -10.88 8.48
C GLN A 71 -6.03 -11.80 7.45
N ALA A 72 -6.80 -12.68 6.80
CA ALA A 72 -6.29 -13.56 5.75
C ALA A 72 -5.73 -12.75 4.56
N ARG A 73 -6.46 -11.71 4.13
CA ARG A 73 -5.99 -10.81 3.07
C ARG A 73 -4.72 -10.08 3.48
N GLU A 74 -4.64 -9.62 4.73
CA GLU A 74 -3.47 -8.92 5.27
C GLU A 74 -2.25 -9.84 5.32
N ASN A 75 -2.42 -11.09 5.74
CA ASN A 75 -1.37 -12.09 5.76
C ASN A 75 -0.89 -12.39 4.33
N TRP A 76 -1.82 -12.65 3.40
CA TRP A 76 -1.50 -12.91 2.00
C TRP A 76 -0.71 -11.76 1.35
N LEU A 77 -1.09 -10.49 1.57
CA LEU A 77 -0.32 -9.35 1.05
C LEU A 77 1.09 -9.27 1.66
N ARG A 78 1.21 -9.61 2.95
CA ARG A 78 2.53 -9.66 3.61
C ARG A 78 3.39 -10.78 3.05
N ASP A 79 2.81 -11.92 2.74
CA ASP A 79 3.53 -13.05 2.14
C ASP A 79 4.07 -12.65 0.76
N ILE A 80 3.27 -11.96 -0.07
CA ILE A 80 3.73 -11.41 -1.35
C ILE A 80 4.89 -10.45 -1.17
N GLU A 81 4.80 -9.53 -0.20
CA GLU A 81 5.86 -8.55 0.09
C GLU A 81 7.16 -9.24 0.54
N THR A 82 7.03 -10.30 1.33
CA THR A 82 8.18 -11.04 1.89
C THR A 82 8.86 -11.91 0.84
N GLU A 83 8.07 -12.61 0.04
CA GLU A 83 8.59 -13.59 -0.93
C GLU A 83 9.13 -12.93 -2.21
N PHE A 84 8.37 -12.01 -2.79
CA PHE A 84 8.70 -11.43 -4.09
C PHE A 84 9.31 -10.03 -4.00
N GLY A 85 9.15 -9.36 -2.85
CA GLY A 85 9.43 -7.94 -2.75
C GLY A 85 8.42 -7.08 -3.50
N THR A 86 8.45 -5.79 -3.23
CA THR A 86 7.59 -4.82 -3.90
C THR A 86 8.32 -3.51 -4.14
N TYR A 87 7.92 -2.82 -5.19
CA TYR A 87 8.40 -1.47 -5.50
C TYR A 87 7.33 -0.43 -5.20
N SER A 88 7.76 0.74 -4.76
CA SER A 88 6.99 1.98 -4.80
C SER A 88 6.97 2.55 -6.21
N ARG A 89 6.11 3.54 -6.45
CA ARG A 89 6.07 4.27 -7.74
C ARG A 89 7.42 4.92 -8.09
N GLN A 90 8.15 5.40 -7.10
CA GLN A 90 9.45 6.03 -7.28
C GLN A 90 10.53 5.00 -7.67
N GLU A 91 10.54 3.85 -6.98
CA GLU A 91 11.48 2.76 -7.29
C GLU A 91 11.26 2.21 -8.69
N VAL A 92 10.01 2.08 -9.16
CA VAL A 92 9.73 1.68 -10.55
C VAL A 92 10.29 2.70 -11.54
N ALA A 93 10.14 4.00 -11.27
CA ALA A 93 10.71 5.02 -12.13
C ALA A 93 12.24 4.94 -12.19
N GLN A 94 12.90 4.73 -11.05
CA GLN A 94 14.35 4.55 -10.97
C GLN A 94 14.81 3.27 -11.69
N LEU A 95 14.12 2.15 -11.47
CA LEU A 95 14.41 0.87 -12.11
C LEU A 95 14.37 0.97 -13.63
N ARG A 96 13.49 1.82 -14.17
CA ARG A 96 13.35 2.08 -15.61
C ARG A 96 14.22 3.21 -16.14
N GLY A 97 15.19 3.67 -15.35
CA GLY A 97 16.18 4.66 -15.78
C GLY A 97 15.65 6.10 -15.85
N ALA A 98 14.51 6.40 -15.24
CA ALA A 98 14.02 7.77 -15.18
C ALA A 98 14.95 8.64 -14.33
N LYS A 99 15.42 9.75 -14.90
CA LYS A 99 16.18 10.77 -14.17
C LYS A 99 15.21 11.58 -13.33
N GLY A 100 15.42 11.58 -12.01
CA GLY A 100 14.62 12.38 -11.06
C GLY A 100 13.40 11.60 -10.49
N THR A 101 12.52 12.36 -9.80
CA THR A 101 11.34 11.82 -9.11
C THR A 101 10.12 11.72 -10.03
N ASN A 102 10.24 11.05 -11.18
CA ASN A 102 9.10 10.90 -12.10
C ASN A 102 8.06 9.89 -11.53
N ARG A 103 7.24 10.37 -10.58
CA ARG A 103 6.17 9.57 -9.95
C ARG A 103 5.00 9.28 -10.89
N SER A 104 4.88 10.01 -12.01
CA SER A 104 3.80 9.81 -12.98
C SER A 104 3.99 8.53 -13.79
N MET A 105 5.23 8.15 -14.10
CA MET A 105 5.54 6.98 -14.92
C MET A 105 4.84 5.69 -14.45
N ALA A 106 4.91 5.38 -13.16
CA ALA A 106 4.25 4.20 -12.61
C ALA A 106 2.72 4.31 -12.67
N GLY A 107 2.17 5.53 -12.55
CA GLY A 107 0.75 5.82 -12.77
C GLY A 107 0.34 5.55 -14.21
N ASP A 108 1.13 6.00 -15.16
CA ASP A 108 0.90 5.78 -16.60
C ASP A 108 0.97 4.30 -16.95
N LEU A 109 1.95 3.56 -16.41
CA LEU A 109 2.05 2.11 -16.59
C LEU A 109 0.82 1.37 -16.05
N LYS A 110 0.32 1.77 -14.87
CA LYS A 110 -0.91 1.23 -14.28
C LYS A 110 -2.13 1.50 -15.17
N ASN A 111 -2.33 2.76 -15.55
CA ASN A 111 -3.47 3.20 -16.34
C ASN A 111 -3.49 2.51 -17.73
N ASN A 112 -2.32 2.32 -18.32
CA ASN A 112 -2.15 1.63 -19.60
C ASN A 112 -2.16 0.09 -19.48
N GLY A 113 -2.44 -0.46 -18.27
CA GLY A 113 -2.50 -1.91 -18.07
C GLY A 113 -1.17 -2.62 -18.31
N GLN A 114 -0.06 -1.97 -17.97
CA GLN A 114 1.28 -2.55 -18.13
C GLN A 114 1.78 -3.25 -16.87
N ILE A 115 1.28 -2.84 -15.70
CA ILE A 115 1.67 -3.38 -14.40
C ILE A 115 0.46 -3.62 -13.51
N ILE A 116 0.55 -4.62 -12.64
CA ILE A 116 -0.40 -4.91 -11.57
C ILE A 116 -0.02 -4.08 -10.36
N THR A 117 -1.01 -3.49 -9.69
CA THR A 117 -0.78 -2.73 -8.46
C THR A 117 -1.82 -3.09 -7.40
N TYR A 118 -1.44 -2.98 -6.13
CA TYR A 118 -2.39 -3.06 -5.03
C TYR A 118 -2.17 -1.95 -4.01
N ARG A 119 -3.22 -1.61 -3.26
CA ARG A 119 -3.16 -0.58 -2.22
C ARG A 119 -2.64 -1.15 -0.91
N ARG A 120 -1.68 -0.44 -0.30
CA ARG A 120 -1.19 -0.69 1.04
C ARG A 120 -1.25 0.62 1.83
N GLY A 121 -2.25 0.77 2.66
CA GLY A 121 -2.55 2.07 3.27
C GLY A 121 -2.79 3.15 2.20
N ASN A 122 -2.03 4.23 2.24
CA ASN A 122 -2.12 5.34 1.28
C ASN A 122 -1.19 5.21 0.07
N SER A 123 -0.49 4.07 -0.09
CA SER A 123 0.49 3.88 -1.15
C SER A 123 0.10 2.74 -2.08
N ASP A 124 0.42 2.88 -3.38
CA ASP A 124 0.40 1.76 -4.30
C ASP A 124 1.70 0.96 -4.13
N ARG A 125 1.56 -0.35 -4.13
CA ARG A 125 2.66 -1.33 -4.16
C ARG A 125 2.63 -2.07 -5.49
N ILE A 126 3.79 -2.36 -6.01
CA ILE A 126 4.00 -2.98 -7.31
C ILE A 126 4.87 -4.22 -7.09
N PRO A 127 4.30 -5.45 -7.20
CA PRO A 127 5.06 -6.68 -6.99
C PRO A 127 6.28 -6.77 -7.92
N ALA A 128 7.43 -7.17 -7.38
CA ALA A 128 8.68 -7.14 -8.13
C ALA A 128 8.76 -8.24 -9.21
N PHE A 129 8.05 -9.36 -9.04
CA PHE A 129 8.05 -10.48 -10.01
C PHE A 129 7.61 -10.10 -11.42
N GLN A 130 6.93 -8.93 -11.57
CA GLN A 130 6.49 -8.42 -12.87
C GLN A 130 7.64 -7.93 -13.76
N PHE A 131 8.79 -7.70 -13.15
CA PHE A 131 9.97 -7.18 -13.85
C PHE A 131 10.99 -8.28 -14.07
N THR A 132 11.80 -8.10 -15.12
CA THR A 132 12.94 -8.98 -15.36
C THR A 132 14.06 -8.67 -14.36
N GLU A 133 14.85 -9.66 -13.99
CA GLU A 133 15.98 -9.53 -13.08
C GLU A 133 17.04 -8.55 -13.60
N THR A 134 17.21 -8.53 -14.92
CA THR A 134 18.18 -7.67 -15.60
C THR A 134 17.47 -6.49 -16.27
N GLY A 135 17.48 -5.32 -15.64
CA GLY A 135 17.14 -4.05 -16.29
C GLY A 135 15.72 -3.53 -16.15
N GLY A 136 14.89 -4.10 -15.26
CA GLY A 136 13.58 -3.53 -14.92
C GLY A 136 12.59 -3.49 -16.08
N GLN A 137 12.73 -4.36 -17.07
CA GLN A 137 11.74 -4.52 -18.13
C GLN A 137 10.53 -5.28 -17.58
N ILE A 138 9.33 -4.86 -17.99
CA ILE A 138 8.10 -5.56 -17.65
C ILE A 138 8.07 -6.87 -18.46
N ARG A 139 7.80 -7.99 -17.78
CA ARG A 139 7.63 -9.30 -18.45
C ARG A 139 6.46 -9.22 -19.42
N SER A 140 6.63 -9.67 -20.65
CA SER A 140 5.63 -9.56 -21.73
C SER A 140 4.28 -10.21 -21.40
N VAL A 141 4.28 -11.24 -20.57
CA VAL A 141 3.08 -11.95 -20.11
C VAL A 141 2.18 -11.04 -19.26
N ILE A 142 2.73 -10.11 -18.48
CA ILE A 142 1.97 -9.28 -17.53
C ILE A 142 0.93 -8.38 -18.23
N PRO A 143 1.28 -7.56 -19.24
CA PRO A 143 0.27 -6.77 -19.96
C PRO A 143 -0.78 -7.62 -20.67
N ALA A 144 -0.42 -8.83 -21.10
CA ALA A 144 -1.36 -9.75 -21.73
C ALA A 144 -2.38 -10.29 -20.71
N LEU A 145 -1.91 -10.69 -19.53
CA LEU A 145 -2.76 -11.13 -18.42
C LEU A 145 -3.70 -10.03 -17.95
N ILE A 146 -3.22 -8.80 -17.79
CA ILE A 146 -4.06 -7.66 -17.39
C ILE A 146 -5.17 -7.40 -18.40
N ARG A 147 -4.86 -7.46 -19.71
CA ARG A 147 -5.89 -7.30 -20.74
C ARG A 147 -6.95 -8.40 -20.67
N LEU A 148 -6.52 -9.65 -20.49
CA LEU A 148 -7.42 -10.79 -20.38
C LEU A 148 -8.29 -10.70 -19.13
N ALA A 149 -7.71 -10.37 -17.99
CA ALA A 149 -8.41 -10.17 -16.73
C ALA A 149 -9.48 -9.07 -16.84
N ARG A 150 -9.09 -7.89 -17.37
CA ARG A 150 -10.01 -6.75 -17.53
C ARG A 150 -11.15 -7.03 -18.51
N LYS A 151 -10.88 -7.78 -19.61
CA LYS A 151 -11.91 -8.22 -20.54
C LYS A 151 -13.01 -9.03 -19.85
N ASN A 152 -12.64 -9.80 -18.82
CA ASN A 152 -13.52 -10.68 -18.06
C ASN A 152 -13.96 -10.07 -16.71
N GLY A 153 -13.78 -8.76 -16.49
CA GLY A 153 -14.26 -8.04 -15.31
C GLY A 153 -13.41 -8.23 -14.04
N TRP A 154 -12.22 -8.80 -14.16
CA TRP A 154 -11.30 -8.99 -13.04
C TRP A 154 -10.52 -7.72 -12.73
N GLU A 155 -10.35 -7.43 -11.45
CA GLU A 155 -9.50 -6.35 -10.97
C GLU A 155 -8.04 -6.82 -10.79
N ASP A 156 -7.13 -5.84 -10.63
CA ASP A 156 -5.71 -6.11 -10.40
C ASP A 156 -5.48 -7.03 -9.17
N VAL A 157 -6.32 -6.92 -8.14
CA VAL A 157 -6.23 -7.74 -6.94
C VAL A 157 -6.64 -9.19 -7.17
N ASP A 158 -7.63 -9.42 -8.03
CA ASP A 158 -8.09 -10.76 -8.38
C ASP A 158 -7.01 -11.49 -9.22
N LEU A 159 -6.45 -10.77 -10.20
CA LEU A 159 -5.34 -11.25 -10.99
C LEU A 159 -4.12 -11.56 -10.12
N LEU A 160 -3.80 -10.70 -9.15
CA LEU A 160 -2.72 -10.92 -8.21
C LEU A 160 -2.96 -12.17 -7.37
N ALA A 161 -4.19 -12.37 -6.89
CA ALA A 161 -4.56 -13.56 -6.13
C ALA A 161 -4.43 -14.83 -6.98
N TRP A 162 -4.90 -14.80 -8.22
CA TRP A 162 -4.75 -15.92 -9.14
C TRP A 162 -3.28 -16.26 -9.41
N LEU A 163 -2.44 -15.27 -9.61
CA LEU A 163 -1.00 -15.45 -9.87
C LEU A 163 -0.27 -16.10 -8.69
N THR A 164 -0.64 -15.76 -7.45
CA THR A 164 0.12 -16.13 -6.25
C THR A 164 -0.45 -17.32 -5.49
N ASN A 165 -1.62 -17.82 -5.86
CA ASN A 165 -2.19 -19.02 -5.25
C ASN A 165 -1.92 -20.28 -6.08
N PRO A 166 -1.80 -21.46 -5.45
CA PRO A 166 -1.71 -22.76 -6.12
C PRO A 166 -2.84 -22.96 -7.12
N ASN A 167 -2.53 -23.53 -8.27
CA ASN A 167 -3.49 -23.77 -9.34
C ASN A 167 -3.29 -25.13 -9.97
N THR A 168 -4.37 -25.89 -10.12
CA THR A 168 -4.35 -27.25 -10.69
C THR A 168 -4.00 -27.33 -12.17
N TYR A 169 -4.02 -26.21 -12.87
CA TYR A 169 -3.58 -26.10 -14.26
C TYR A 169 -2.07 -26.34 -14.41
N PHE A 170 -1.33 -26.09 -13.35
CA PHE A 170 0.13 -26.22 -13.37
C PHE A 170 0.59 -27.54 -12.74
N PRO A 171 1.64 -28.15 -13.25
CA PRO A 171 2.18 -29.40 -12.72
C PRO A 171 2.44 -29.32 -11.21
N GLY A 172 1.97 -30.30 -10.47
CA GLY A 172 2.14 -30.34 -9.01
C GLY A 172 1.34 -29.32 -8.23
N GLY A 173 0.40 -28.60 -8.85
CA GLY A 173 -0.38 -27.56 -8.19
C GLY A 173 0.45 -26.32 -7.85
N THR A 174 1.48 -26.04 -8.64
CA THR A 174 2.30 -24.83 -8.47
C THR A 174 1.52 -23.56 -8.84
N ARG A 175 2.09 -22.40 -8.55
CA ARG A 175 1.43 -21.12 -8.76
C ARG A 175 1.74 -20.57 -10.15
N PRO A 176 0.82 -19.84 -10.80
CA PRO A 176 1.09 -19.21 -12.11
C PRO A 176 2.32 -18.31 -12.09
N VAL A 177 2.61 -17.64 -10.98
CA VAL A 177 3.78 -16.77 -10.82
C VAL A 177 5.12 -17.50 -10.98
N ASP A 178 5.15 -18.78 -10.68
CA ASP A 178 6.34 -19.63 -10.81
C ASP A 178 6.66 -19.99 -12.29
N HIS A 179 5.70 -19.73 -13.20
CA HIS A 179 5.75 -20.07 -14.63
C HIS A 179 5.73 -18.86 -15.57
N LEU A 180 5.98 -17.63 -15.09
CA LEU A 180 5.90 -16.41 -15.91
C LEU A 180 6.84 -16.39 -17.13
N ASN A 181 7.81 -17.29 -17.20
CA ASN A 181 8.68 -17.47 -18.36
C ASN A 181 8.03 -18.32 -19.47
N ASP A 182 7.04 -19.13 -19.14
CA ASP A 182 6.23 -19.91 -20.09
C ASP A 182 4.93 -19.13 -20.40
N VAL A 183 5.07 -18.18 -21.32
CA VAL A 183 4.00 -17.23 -21.65
C VAL A 183 2.75 -17.95 -22.17
N GLU A 184 2.93 -18.98 -23.01
CA GLU A 184 1.83 -19.70 -23.63
C GLU A 184 1.03 -20.50 -22.60
N LEU A 185 1.73 -21.23 -21.73
CA LEU A 185 1.11 -22.00 -20.64
C LEU A 185 0.30 -21.10 -19.69
N VAL A 186 0.92 -19.98 -19.27
CA VAL A 186 0.26 -19.07 -18.33
C VAL A 186 -0.96 -18.37 -18.95
N LEU A 187 -0.89 -17.98 -20.21
CA LEU A 187 -2.03 -17.35 -20.89
C LEU A 187 -3.16 -18.35 -21.18
N ALA A 188 -2.83 -19.60 -21.52
CA ALA A 188 -3.84 -20.64 -21.71
C ALA A 188 -4.59 -20.94 -20.39
N ALA A 189 -3.86 -21.09 -19.27
CA ALA A 189 -4.42 -21.28 -17.96
C ALA A 189 -5.28 -20.09 -17.51
N ALA A 190 -4.84 -18.87 -17.82
CA ALA A 190 -5.59 -17.65 -17.51
C ALA A 190 -6.88 -17.54 -18.32
N ALA A 191 -6.85 -17.88 -19.61
CA ALA A 191 -8.04 -17.86 -20.45
C ALA A 191 -9.14 -18.78 -19.91
N ASP A 192 -8.76 -19.99 -19.52
CA ASP A 192 -9.70 -20.95 -18.93
C ASP A 192 -10.23 -20.49 -17.57
N ALA A 193 -9.35 -19.97 -16.71
CA ALA A 193 -9.73 -19.53 -15.37
C ALA A 193 -10.61 -18.28 -15.36
N PHE A 194 -10.42 -17.33 -16.30
CA PHE A 194 -11.13 -16.05 -16.30
C PHE A 194 -12.43 -16.09 -17.14
N GLU A 195 -12.55 -17.00 -18.08
CA GLU A 195 -13.74 -17.19 -18.90
C GLU A 195 -14.73 -18.19 -18.30
N ALA A 196 -14.36 -18.86 -17.20
CA ALA A 196 -15.26 -19.73 -16.49
C ALA A 196 -16.46 -18.95 -15.93
N PRO A 197 -17.71 -19.41 -16.12
CA PRO A 197 -18.92 -18.71 -15.72
C PRO A 197 -19.09 -18.63 -14.20
#